data_b51f74c0f7f23159e96cdb99fa6895f5
#
_entry.id   b51f74c0f7f23159e96cdb99fa6895f5
#
_cell.length_a   1.000
_cell.length_b   1.000
_cell.length_c   1.000
_cell.angle_alpha   90.00
_cell.angle_beta   90.00
_cell.angle_gamma   90.00
#
_symmetry.space_group_name_H-M   'P 1'
#
loop_
_entity.id
_entity.type
_entity.pdbx_description
1 polymer ?
#
loop_
_entity_poly.entity_id
_entity_poly.type
_entity_poly.pdbx_seq_one_letter_code
_entity_poly.pdbx_strand_id
1 'polypeptide(L)'
;MRTIFLSIALLTGLTGISHGAPLSSDELKNLLVAIRQNRSTQADFQEHRVIRLMKNPVQSSGTVWFQPPNKFRREVKGNASSITVSDGRNLWIYYPNFKSAERYPLGKGSPLDATVAAINSALNLENIETSFNISATKSDNGHELALLPRTAAMKRVFQKLDLRINNQFRVDRTDMLLPNGDRIVTTYSNQTRAPIPPATFEFKPPGGTEVTTPLGQ
;
A
#
# COMPACT_ATOMS: atom_id res chain seq x y z
N MET A 1 -24.27 -20.52 -66.27
CA MET A 1 -23.40 -20.68 -65.09
C MET A 1 -23.43 -19.38 -64.28
N ARG A 2 -24.14 -19.35 -63.15
CA ARG A 2 -24.26 -18.20 -62.27
C ARG A 2 -23.34 -18.43 -61.07
N THR A 3 -22.30 -17.65 -60.96
CA THR A 3 -21.33 -17.70 -59.82
C THR A 3 -21.86 -16.83 -58.69
N ILE A 4 -22.20 -17.44 -57.56
CA ILE A 4 -22.64 -16.76 -56.34
C ILE A 4 -21.41 -16.45 -55.52
N PHE A 5 -21.11 -15.14 -55.34
CA PHE A 5 -20.08 -14.67 -54.40
C PHE A 5 -20.69 -14.60 -52.99
N LEU A 6 -20.20 -15.47 -52.12
CA LEU A 6 -20.55 -15.46 -50.69
C LEU A 6 -19.56 -14.53 -49.96
N SER A 7 -20.02 -13.33 -49.59
CA SER A 7 -19.22 -12.39 -48.79
C SER A 7 -19.30 -12.77 -47.32
N ILE A 8 -18.20 -13.31 -46.78
CA ILE A 8 -18.05 -13.55 -45.35
C ILE A 8 -17.61 -12.21 -44.72
N ALA A 9 -18.51 -11.55 -43.99
CA ALA A 9 -18.20 -10.42 -43.17
C ALA A 9 -17.51 -10.92 -41.88
N LEU A 10 -16.19 -10.70 -41.78
CA LEU A 10 -15.41 -10.98 -40.58
C LEU A 10 -15.68 -9.88 -39.55
N LEU A 11 -16.54 -10.16 -38.56
CA LEU A 11 -16.79 -9.28 -37.41
C LEU A 11 -15.59 -9.43 -36.46
N THR A 12 -14.58 -8.59 -36.59
CA THR A 12 -13.51 -8.46 -35.58
C THR A 12 -14.08 -7.72 -34.39
N GLY A 13 -14.52 -8.46 -33.39
CA GLY A 13 -14.87 -7.90 -32.09
C GLY A 13 -13.60 -7.37 -31.42
N LEU A 14 -13.35 -6.07 -31.51
CA LEU A 14 -12.43 -5.38 -30.59
C LEU A 14 -13.07 -5.45 -29.21
N THR A 15 -12.59 -6.37 -28.36
CA THR A 15 -12.80 -6.29 -26.92
C THR A 15 -11.99 -5.10 -26.42
N GLY A 16 -12.59 -3.92 -26.43
CA GLY A 16 -12.02 -2.72 -25.82
C GLY A 16 -11.89 -3.00 -24.33
N ILE A 17 -10.65 -3.04 -23.83
CA ILE A 17 -10.39 -2.92 -22.41
C ILE A 17 -10.91 -1.54 -22.02
N SER A 18 -12.06 -1.50 -21.37
CA SER A 18 -12.65 -0.26 -20.87
C SER A 18 -11.75 0.29 -19.76
N HIS A 19 -10.79 1.10 -20.17
CA HIS A 19 -10.10 1.97 -19.21
C HIS A 19 -11.08 3.09 -18.88
N GLY A 20 -11.44 3.21 -17.60
CA GLY A 20 -12.33 4.28 -17.15
C GLY A 20 -11.79 5.66 -17.56
N ALA A 21 -12.69 6.63 -17.75
CA ALA A 21 -12.30 7.99 -18.11
C ALA A 21 -11.38 8.59 -17.02
N PRO A 22 -10.30 9.29 -17.40
CA PRO A 22 -9.43 9.98 -16.45
C PRO A 22 -10.22 11.09 -15.74
N LEU A 23 -9.96 11.25 -14.44
CA LEU A 23 -10.55 12.33 -13.65
C LEU A 23 -9.90 13.67 -13.99
N SER A 24 -10.71 14.73 -14.00
CA SER A 24 -10.22 16.11 -14.02
C SER A 24 -9.50 16.46 -12.72
N SER A 25 -8.76 17.59 -12.69
CA SER A 25 -8.04 18.04 -11.51
C SER A 25 -8.96 18.27 -10.31
N ASP A 26 -10.17 18.80 -10.53
CA ASP A 26 -11.10 19.07 -9.44
C ASP A 26 -11.76 17.79 -8.92
N GLU A 27 -12.11 16.85 -9.80
CA GLU A 27 -12.59 15.52 -9.40
C GLU A 27 -11.52 14.76 -8.60
N LEU A 28 -10.25 14.84 -9.01
CA LEU A 28 -9.15 14.23 -8.26
C LEU A 28 -9.01 14.84 -6.86
N LYS A 29 -9.06 16.18 -6.74
CA LYS A 29 -9.04 16.85 -5.42
C LYS A 29 -10.19 16.39 -4.53
N ASN A 30 -11.41 16.35 -5.08
CA ASN A 30 -12.59 15.89 -4.35
C ASN A 30 -12.46 14.42 -3.92
N LEU A 31 -11.94 13.56 -4.79
CA LEU A 31 -11.66 12.16 -4.48
C LEU A 31 -10.66 12.03 -3.32
N LEU A 32 -9.54 12.78 -3.34
CA LEU A 32 -8.54 12.75 -2.27
C LEU A 32 -9.11 13.23 -0.93
N VAL A 33 -9.98 14.24 -0.94
CA VAL A 33 -10.71 14.69 0.26
C VAL A 33 -11.62 13.59 0.77
N ALA A 34 -12.43 12.97 -0.10
CA ALA A 34 -13.33 11.89 0.28
C ALA A 34 -12.60 10.69 0.88
N ILE A 35 -11.46 10.27 0.30
CA ILE A 35 -10.65 9.18 0.84
C ILE A 35 -10.14 9.52 2.24
N ARG A 36 -9.60 10.74 2.45
CA ARG A 36 -9.12 11.19 3.76
C ARG A 36 -10.21 11.15 4.83
N GLN A 37 -11.43 11.61 4.48
CA GLN A 37 -12.58 11.62 5.38
C GLN A 37 -13.10 10.22 5.71
N ASN A 38 -12.93 9.25 4.81
CA ASN A 38 -13.44 7.88 4.95
C ASN A 38 -12.35 6.85 5.29
N ARG A 39 -11.14 7.31 5.60
CA ARG A 39 -10.01 6.44 5.92
C ARG A 39 -10.33 5.51 7.08
N SER A 40 -10.01 4.23 6.89
CA SER A 40 -10.10 3.22 7.93
C SER A 40 -8.97 3.37 8.93
N THR A 41 -9.25 3.09 10.19
CA THR A 41 -8.26 3.07 11.27
C THR A 41 -7.70 1.66 11.50
N GLN A 42 -8.48 0.64 11.16
CA GLN A 42 -8.10 -0.77 11.24
C GLN A 42 -8.65 -1.52 10.03
N ALA A 43 -7.89 -2.51 9.57
CA ALA A 43 -8.31 -3.46 8.54
C ALA A 43 -7.59 -4.80 8.72
N ASP A 44 -8.23 -5.89 8.27
CA ASP A 44 -7.53 -7.13 7.97
C ASP A 44 -6.93 -7.03 6.57
N PHE A 45 -5.79 -7.69 6.35
CA PHE A 45 -5.15 -7.72 5.06
C PHE A 45 -4.79 -9.14 4.62
N GLN A 46 -4.79 -9.33 3.30
CA GLN A 46 -4.16 -10.43 2.60
C GLN A 46 -3.15 -9.86 1.61
N GLU A 47 -1.93 -10.34 1.65
CA GLU A 47 -0.83 -9.88 0.83
C GLU A 47 -0.26 -11.01 -0.01
N HIS A 48 -0.05 -10.73 -1.29
CA HIS A 48 0.62 -11.59 -2.26
C HIS A 48 1.86 -10.88 -2.76
N ARG A 49 3.02 -11.38 -2.40
CA ARG A 49 4.29 -10.88 -2.90
C ARG A 49 4.78 -11.73 -4.04
N VAL A 50 4.75 -11.18 -5.23
CA VAL A 50 5.30 -11.78 -6.44
C VAL A 50 6.78 -11.40 -6.50
N ILE A 51 7.64 -12.38 -6.22
CA ILE A 51 9.09 -12.21 -6.29
C ILE A 51 9.53 -12.70 -7.67
N ARG A 52 10.18 -11.83 -8.45
CA ARG A 52 10.52 -12.07 -9.85
C ARG A 52 11.31 -13.38 -10.09
N LEU A 53 12.09 -13.82 -9.10
CA LEU A 53 12.90 -15.04 -9.19
C LEU A 53 12.20 -16.29 -8.60
N MET A 54 11.00 -16.17 -8.08
CA MET A 54 10.25 -17.28 -7.48
C MET A 54 9.06 -17.68 -8.35
N LYS A 55 8.81 -18.99 -8.46
CA LYS A 55 7.68 -19.52 -9.24
C LYS A 55 6.32 -19.20 -8.60
N ASN A 56 6.26 -19.20 -7.27
CA ASN A 56 5.02 -19.00 -6.53
C ASN A 56 5.10 -17.71 -5.68
N PRO A 57 4.02 -16.93 -5.61
CA PRO A 57 3.94 -15.78 -4.72
C PRO A 57 4.07 -16.21 -3.25
N VAL A 58 4.74 -15.38 -2.45
CA VAL A 58 4.69 -15.49 -1.00
C VAL A 58 3.40 -14.86 -0.52
N GLN A 59 2.63 -15.59 0.30
CA GLN A 59 1.38 -15.12 0.85
C GLN A 59 1.53 -14.83 2.34
N SER A 60 0.94 -13.74 2.79
CA SER A 60 0.82 -13.39 4.19
C SER A 60 -0.54 -12.75 4.47
N SER A 61 -0.98 -12.83 5.71
CA SER A 61 -2.22 -12.20 6.16
C SER A 61 -2.07 -11.67 7.59
N GLY A 62 -2.94 -10.77 7.97
CA GLY A 62 -2.89 -10.19 9.31
C GLY A 62 -3.81 -9.02 9.48
N THR A 63 -3.47 -8.15 10.43
CA THR A 63 -4.25 -6.96 10.74
C THR A 63 -3.32 -5.73 10.74
N VAL A 64 -3.83 -4.60 10.26
CA VAL A 64 -3.14 -3.32 10.24
C VAL A 64 -3.98 -2.28 10.98
N TRP A 65 -3.31 -1.44 11.77
CA TRP A 65 -3.87 -0.26 12.43
C TRP A 65 -3.10 0.96 11.98
N PHE A 66 -3.80 2.05 11.79
CA PHE A 66 -3.21 3.31 11.36
C PHE A 66 -3.82 4.50 12.08
N GLN A 67 -2.97 5.37 12.62
CA GLN A 67 -3.34 6.64 13.23
C GLN A 67 -2.43 7.75 12.69
N PRO A 68 -2.99 8.70 11.95
CA PRO A 68 -2.21 9.86 11.47
C PRO A 68 -1.51 10.60 12.60
N PRO A 69 -0.40 11.27 12.32
CA PRO A 69 0.26 11.32 11.01
C PRO A 69 1.24 10.17 10.76
N ASN A 70 1.73 9.47 11.80
CA ASN A 70 2.91 8.61 11.69
C ASN A 70 2.87 7.38 12.59
N LYS A 71 1.73 7.04 13.18
CA LYS A 71 1.59 5.83 13.98
C LYS A 71 0.93 4.74 13.15
N PHE A 72 1.55 3.58 13.13
CA PHE A 72 0.97 2.39 12.53
C PHE A 72 1.41 1.12 13.27
N ARG A 73 0.61 0.08 13.13
CA ARG A 73 0.94 -1.27 13.56
C ARG A 73 0.50 -2.25 12.49
N ARG A 74 1.35 -3.19 12.16
CA ARG A 74 1.05 -4.29 11.24
C ARG A 74 1.45 -5.59 11.89
N GLU A 75 0.52 -6.51 12.02
CA GLU A 75 0.75 -7.86 12.54
C GLU A 75 0.54 -8.87 11.44
N VAL A 76 1.59 -9.62 11.11
CA VAL A 76 1.53 -10.75 10.19
C VAL A 76 1.32 -12.01 11.01
N LYS A 77 0.36 -12.84 10.58
CA LYS A 77 0.00 -14.12 11.22
C LYS A 77 0.71 -15.30 10.54
N GLY A 78 0.82 -16.42 11.24
CA GLY A 78 1.33 -17.68 10.69
C GLY A 78 2.82 -17.92 10.91
N ASN A 79 3.41 -18.79 10.10
CA ASN A 79 4.79 -19.28 10.29
C ASN A 79 5.86 -18.19 10.12
N ALA A 80 5.58 -17.15 9.33
CA ALA A 80 6.45 -15.98 9.17
C ALA A 80 5.90 -14.78 9.94
N SER A 81 5.41 -15.02 11.18
CA SER A 81 4.82 -13.97 11.99
C SER A 81 5.81 -12.84 12.27
N SER A 82 5.32 -11.62 12.16
CA SER A 82 6.07 -10.41 12.49
C SER A 82 5.13 -9.31 12.98
N ILE A 83 5.67 -8.43 13.81
CA ILE A 83 4.96 -7.25 14.29
C ILE A 83 5.80 -6.03 13.94
N THR A 84 5.25 -5.15 13.13
CA THR A 84 5.87 -3.86 12.80
C THR A 84 5.07 -2.77 13.47
N VAL A 85 5.72 -1.93 14.28
CA VAL A 85 5.06 -0.84 15.01
C VAL A 85 5.84 0.45 14.86
N SER A 86 5.15 1.53 14.53
CA SER A 86 5.67 2.89 14.63
C SER A 86 4.87 3.67 15.67
N ASP A 87 5.56 4.22 16.66
CA ASP A 87 5.02 5.16 17.65
C ASP A 87 5.18 6.63 17.22
N GLY A 88 5.79 6.84 16.04
CA GLY A 88 6.14 8.16 15.49
C GLY A 88 7.54 8.64 15.88
N ARG A 89 8.23 7.94 16.77
CA ARG A 89 9.63 8.20 17.17
C ARG A 89 10.55 7.05 16.84
N ASN A 90 10.04 5.82 16.93
CA ASN A 90 10.76 4.60 16.60
C ASN A 90 9.88 3.74 15.70
N LEU A 91 10.54 3.04 14.78
CA LEU A 91 9.98 1.91 14.07
C LEU A 91 10.57 0.64 14.67
N TRP A 92 9.72 -0.25 15.13
CA TRP A 92 10.08 -1.56 15.62
C TRP A 92 9.64 -2.62 14.63
N ILE A 93 10.50 -3.62 14.39
CA ILE A 93 10.16 -4.84 13.67
C ILE A 93 10.52 -6.01 14.59
N TYR A 94 9.53 -6.75 15.05
CA TYR A 94 9.70 -7.89 15.93
C TYR A 94 9.36 -9.20 15.22
N TYR A 95 10.21 -10.17 15.37
CA TYR A 95 10.09 -11.52 14.83
C TYR A 95 9.91 -12.53 15.97
N PRO A 96 8.67 -12.87 16.36
CA PRO A 96 8.39 -13.73 17.50
C PRO A 96 9.12 -15.07 17.46
N ASN A 97 9.16 -15.71 16.30
CA ASN A 97 9.77 -17.03 16.11
C ASN A 97 11.28 -17.05 16.34
N PHE A 98 11.94 -15.92 16.17
CA PHE A 98 13.38 -15.76 16.34
C PHE A 98 13.74 -15.07 17.67
N LYS A 99 12.75 -14.62 18.44
CA LYS A 99 12.95 -13.78 19.64
C LYS A 99 13.90 -12.61 19.35
N SER A 100 13.77 -12.00 18.17
CA SER A 100 14.60 -10.87 17.77
C SER A 100 13.76 -9.66 17.41
N ALA A 101 14.28 -8.47 17.67
CA ALA A 101 13.65 -7.22 17.32
C ALA A 101 14.69 -6.24 16.75
N GLU A 102 14.28 -5.51 15.74
CA GLU A 102 15.03 -4.42 15.16
C GLU A 102 14.39 -3.10 15.58
N ARG A 103 15.19 -2.16 16.01
CA ARG A 103 14.76 -0.81 16.35
C ARG A 103 15.39 0.19 15.40
N TYR A 104 14.58 1.03 14.83
CA TYR A 104 14.98 2.11 13.94
C TYR A 104 14.49 3.44 14.52
N PRO A 105 15.37 4.27 15.08
CA PRO A 105 15.01 5.62 15.49
C PRO A 105 14.53 6.42 14.27
N LEU A 106 13.40 7.12 14.42
CA LEU A 106 12.83 8.02 13.42
C LEU A 106 13.13 9.46 13.81
N GLY A 107 13.47 10.31 12.84
CA GLY A 107 13.76 11.71 13.07
C GLY A 107 14.78 12.25 12.06
N LYS A 108 15.03 13.55 12.09
CA LYS A 108 15.90 14.22 11.12
C LYS A 108 17.29 13.56 11.08
N GLY A 109 17.66 13.08 9.89
CA GLY A 109 18.95 12.44 9.62
C GLY A 109 18.94 10.91 9.69
N SER A 110 17.80 10.26 9.99
CA SER A 110 17.70 8.82 9.89
C SER A 110 17.72 8.38 8.40
N PRO A 111 18.50 7.36 8.03
CA PRO A 111 18.48 6.79 6.67
C PRO A 111 17.09 6.30 6.25
N LEU A 112 16.20 6.02 7.21
CA LEU A 112 14.82 5.60 6.96
C LEU A 112 13.83 6.75 6.83
N ASP A 113 14.23 8.01 7.11
CA ASP A 113 13.30 9.14 7.08
C ASP A 113 12.58 9.26 5.74
N ALA A 114 13.29 9.09 4.64
CA ALA A 114 12.70 9.12 3.30
C ALA A 114 11.69 7.98 3.08
N THR A 115 12.01 6.77 3.57
CA THR A 115 11.15 5.59 3.45
C THR A 115 9.90 5.74 4.30
N VAL A 116 10.06 6.15 5.56
CA VAL A 116 8.94 6.38 6.48
C VAL A 116 8.09 7.55 6.01
N ALA A 117 8.70 8.63 5.52
CA ALA A 117 7.98 9.75 4.93
C ALA A 117 7.18 9.32 3.69
N ALA A 118 7.73 8.46 2.84
CA ALA A 118 7.04 7.92 1.67
C ALA A 118 5.82 7.07 2.07
N ILE A 119 6.00 6.17 3.04
CA ILE A 119 4.91 5.35 3.59
C ILE A 119 3.84 6.24 4.22
N ASN A 120 4.25 7.20 5.04
CA ASN A 120 3.32 8.13 5.69
C ASN A 120 2.58 8.99 4.68
N SER A 121 3.24 9.50 3.63
CA SER A 121 2.58 10.26 2.56
C SER A 121 1.56 9.41 1.81
N ALA A 122 1.90 8.16 1.49
CA ALA A 122 0.99 7.24 0.82
C ALA A 122 -0.21 6.84 1.72
N LEU A 123 0.01 6.67 3.03
CA LEU A 123 -1.04 6.34 3.99
C LEU A 123 -1.91 7.54 4.35
N ASN A 124 -1.32 8.74 4.46
CA ASN A 124 -2.04 9.95 4.88
C ASN A 124 -2.79 10.61 3.73
N LEU A 125 -2.31 10.49 2.51
CA LEU A 125 -2.79 11.23 1.33
C LEU A 125 -2.82 12.76 1.54
N GLU A 126 -2.11 13.26 2.56
CA GLU A 126 -1.94 14.69 2.82
C GLU A 126 -0.74 15.20 2.02
N ASN A 127 -0.95 16.30 1.28
CA ASN A 127 0.07 16.88 0.40
C ASN A 127 0.72 15.84 -0.54
N ILE A 128 -0.04 14.83 -0.91
CA ILE A 128 0.44 13.72 -1.72
C ILE A 128 0.96 14.20 -3.08
N GLU A 129 0.42 15.30 -3.60
CA GLU A 129 0.82 15.91 -4.87
C GLU A 129 2.26 16.44 -4.84
N THR A 130 2.80 16.76 -3.67
CA THR A 130 4.20 17.19 -3.53
C THR A 130 5.16 16.02 -3.73
N SER A 131 4.73 14.82 -3.36
CA SER A 131 5.54 13.61 -3.35
C SER A 131 5.33 12.72 -4.57
N PHE A 132 4.17 12.83 -5.22
CA PHE A 132 3.77 11.95 -6.33
C PHE A 132 3.19 12.70 -7.52
N ASN A 133 3.43 12.16 -8.71
CA ASN A 133 2.57 12.40 -9.85
C ASN A 133 1.38 11.45 -9.72
N ILE A 134 0.18 12.02 -9.75
CA ILE A 134 -1.05 11.30 -9.48
C ILE A 134 -1.91 11.28 -10.73
N SER A 135 -2.44 10.13 -11.06
CA SER A 135 -3.52 9.98 -12.02
C SER A 135 -4.63 9.12 -11.42
N ALA A 136 -5.86 9.42 -11.78
CA ALA A 136 -7.01 8.65 -11.33
C ALA A 136 -7.97 8.41 -12.48
N THR A 137 -8.62 7.24 -12.46
CA THR A 137 -9.68 6.87 -13.40
C THR A 137 -10.89 6.37 -12.62
N LYS A 138 -12.06 6.59 -13.17
CA LYS A 138 -13.29 6.02 -12.64
C LYS A 138 -13.42 4.58 -13.13
N SER A 139 -13.84 3.68 -12.24
CA SER A 139 -14.15 2.28 -12.55
C SER A 139 -15.57 1.94 -12.11
N ASP A 140 -16.11 0.79 -12.53
CA ASP A 140 -17.47 0.36 -12.17
C ASP A 140 -17.66 0.24 -10.64
N ASN A 141 -16.60 -0.11 -9.91
CA ASN A 141 -16.63 -0.34 -8.46
C ASN A 141 -15.92 0.75 -7.65
N GLY A 142 -15.75 1.95 -8.21
CA GLY A 142 -15.11 3.06 -7.53
C GLY A 142 -14.06 3.77 -8.40
N HIS A 143 -12.81 3.86 -7.92
CA HIS A 143 -11.73 4.58 -8.60
C HIS A 143 -10.42 3.80 -8.52
N GLU A 144 -9.60 3.94 -9.55
CA GLU A 144 -8.19 3.52 -9.55
C GLU A 144 -7.31 4.77 -9.49
N LEU A 145 -6.39 4.79 -8.54
CA LEU A 145 -5.47 5.90 -8.30
C LEU A 145 -4.04 5.40 -8.45
N ALA A 146 -3.28 5.97 -9.40
CA ALA A 146 -1.88 5.63 -9.61
C ALA A 146 -0.97 6.73 -9.06
N LEU A 147 0.00 6.33 -8.25
CA LEU A 147 0.99 7.18 -7.60
C LEU A 147 2.39 6.86 -8.12
N LEU A 148 3.00 7.82 -8.82
CA LEU A 148 4.37 7.70 -9.31
C LEU A 148 5.28 8.62 -8.49
N PRO A 149 6.29 8.08 -7.77
CA PRO A 149 7.20 8.88 -6.95
C PRO A 149 7.92 9.96 -7.76
N ARG A 150 8.01 11.18 -7.22
CA ARG A 150 8.73 12.29 -7.86
C ARG A 150 10.22 12.30 -7.52
N THR A 151 10.56 11.98 -6.26
CA THR A 151 11.95 12.08 -5.78
C THR A 151 12.74 10.81 -6.00
N ALA A 152 14.07 10.95 -6.20
CA ALA A 152 14.97 9.80 -6.32
C ALA A 152 14.99 8.92 -5.06
N ALA A 153 14.84 9.53 -3.87
CA ALA A 153 14.76 8.79 -2.60
C ALA A 153 13.54 7.85 -2.59
N MET A 154 12.37 8.35 -2.99
CA MET A 154 11.15 7.54 -3.02
C MET A 154 11.20 6.47 -4.13
N LYS A 155 11.79 6.78 -5.29
CA LYS A 155 11.97 5.81 -6.38
C LYS A 155 12.86 4.62 -6.00
N ARG A 156 13.71 4.77 -4.97
CA ARG A 156 14.48 3.65 -4.38
C ARG A 156 13.63 2.75 -3.49
N VAL A 157 12.50 3.24 -3.00
CA VAL A 157 11.57 2.47 -2.16
C VAL A 157 10.58 1.70 -3.03
N PHE A 158 9.93 2.37 -3.98
CA PHE A 158 9.03 1.76 -4.96
C PHE A 158 8.98 2.60 -6.25
N GLN A 159 8.61 1.95 -7.36
CA GLN A 159 8.48 2.59 -8.67
C GLN A 159 7.08 3.12 -8.93
N LYS A 160 6.08 2.40 -8.46
CA LYS A 160 4.66 2.71 -8.64
C LYS A 160 3.84 2.15 -7.49
N LEU A 161 2.80 2.86 -7.10
CA LEU A 161 1.78 2.38 -6.18
C LEU A 161 0.40 2.66 -6.77
N ASP A 162 -0.33 1.60 -7.08
CA ASP A 162 -1.73 1.69 -7.49
C ASP A 162 -2.64 1.42 -6.28
N LEU A 163 -3.66 2.25 -6.12
CA LEU A 163 -4.68 2.14 -5.09
C LEU A 163 -6.03 1.91 -5.75
N ARG A 164 -6.75 0.89 -5.34
CA ARG A 164 -8.15 0.75 -5.67
C ARG A 164 -8.99 1.33 -4.54
N ILE A 165 -9.88 2.24 -4.91
CA ILE A 165 -10.78 2.97 -4.02
C ILE A 165 -12.19 2.48 -4.29
N ASN A 166 -12.83 1.90 -3.30
CA ASN A 166 -14.21 1.41 -3.43
C ASN A 166 -15.25 2.54 -3.38
N ASN A 167 -16.52 2.22 -3.60
CA ASN A 167 -17.63 3.17 -3.59
C ASN A 167 -17.87 3.86 -2.24
N GLN A 168 -17.23 3.39 -1.15
CA GLN A 168 -17.23 4.02 0.16
C GLN A 168 -16.02 4.94 0.38
N PHE A 169 -15.27 5.25 -0.68
CA PHE A 169 -14.03 6.03 -0.66
C PHE A 169 -12.96 5.46 0.28
N ARG A 170 -12.88 4.13 0.39
CA ARG A 170 -11.85 3.43 1.15
C ARG A 170 -10.91 2.71 0.22
N VAL A 171 -9.63 2.71 0.55
CA VAL A 171 -8.64 1.88 -0.14
C VAL A 171 -8.91 0.43 0.22
N ASP A 172 -9.30 -0.39 -0.73
CA ASP A 172 -9.54 -1.83 -0.53
C ASP A 172 -8.46 -2.71 -1.16
N ARG A 173 -7.60 -2.13 -2.01
CA ARG A 173 -6.44 -2.82 -2.58
C ARG A 173 -5.31 -1.85 -2.84
N THR A 174 -4.09 -2.31 -2.59
CA THR A 174 -2.86 -1.66 -3.04
C THR A 174 -2.05 -2.62 -3.90
N ASP A 175 -1.32 -2.06 -4.86
CA ASP A 175 -0.46 -2.81 -5.77
C ASP A 175 0.84 -2.01 -5.96
N MET A 176 1.90 -2.47 -5.33
CA MET A 176 3.18 -1.78 -5.28
C MET A 176 4.21 -2.50 -6.15
N LEU A 177 4.80 -1.77 -7.08
CA LEU A 177 5.93 -2.23 -7.87
C LEU A 177 7.23 -1.73 -7.24
N LEU A 178 8.09 -2.67 -6.85
CA LEU A 178 9.40 -2.40 -6.26
C LEU A 178 10.49 -2.18 -7.34
N PRO A 179 11.62 -1.53 -6.99
CA PRO A 179 12.71 -1.25 -7.95
C PRO A 179 13.35 -2.49 -8.56
N ASN A 180 13.35 -3.61 -7.85
CA ASN A 180 13.87 -4.90 -8.34
C ASN A 180 12.87 -5.67 -9.24
N GLY A 181 11.68 -5.09 -9.49
CA GLY A 181 10.62 -5.71 -10.27
C GLY A 181 9.71 -6.65 -9.48
N ASP A 182 9.92 -6.82 -8.17
CA ASP A 182 8.97 -7.51 -7.30
C ASP A 182 7.67 -6.69 -7.19
N ARG A 183 6.56 -7.38 -6.95
CA ARG A 183 5.25 -6.77 -6.83
C ARG A 183 4.58 -7.21 -5.54
N ILE A 184 4.02 -6.26 -4.80
CA ILE A 184 3.31 -6.52 -3.56
C ILE A 184 1.86 -6.09 -3.75
N VAL A 185 0.96 -7.06 -3.75
CA VAL A 185 -0.49 -6.83 -3.86
C VAL A 185 -1.12 -7.09 -2.50
N THR A 186 -1.75 -6.09 -1.93
CA THR A 186 -2.45 -6.20 -0.64
C THR A 186 -3.93 -5.89 -0.82
N THR A 187 -4.79 -6.75 -0.33
CA THR A 187 -6.24 -6.55 -0.29
C THR A 187 -6.66 -6.36 1.15
N TYR A 188 -7.51 -5.38 1.41
CA TYR A 188 -8.00 -5.01 2.74
C TYR A 188 -9.47 -5.36 2.88
N SER A 189 -9.81 -5.97 4.03
CA SER A 189 -11.17 -6.35 4.42
C SER A 189 -11.46 -5.96 5.87
N ASN A 190 -12.70 -6.13 6.33
CA ASN A 190 -13.12 -5.86 7.70
C ASN A 190 -12.69 -4.46 8.20
N GLN A 191 -12.78 -3.48 7.31
CA GLN A 191 -12.31 -2.12 7.55
C GLN A 191 -13.21 -1.39 8.55
N THR A 192 -12.61 -0.84 9.61
CA THR A 192 -13.34 -0.05 10.62
C THR A 192 -12.79 1.37 10.75
N ARG A 193 -13.56 2.25 11.38
CA ARG A 193 -13.17 3.62 11.74
C ARG A 193 -13.26 3.81 13.28
N ALA A 194 -13.30 2.72 14.02
CA ALA A 194 -13.34 2.77 15.47
C ALA A 194 -12.08 3.45 16.03
N PRO A 195 -12.18 4.19 17.12
CA PRO A 195 -11.02 4.71 17.83
C PRO A 195 -10.05 3.59 18.22
N ILE A 196 -8.75 3.85 18.06
CA ILE A 196 -7.70 2.90 18.40
C ILE A 196 -7.15 3.26 19.77
N PRO A 197 -7.08 2.31 20.73
CA PRO A 197 -6.41 2.54 22.00
C PRO A 197 -4.95 2.97 21.79
N PRO A 198 -4.43 3.99 22.49
CA PRO A 198 -3.05 4.45 22.34
C PRO A 198 -1.99 3.35 22.51
N ALA A 199 -2.23 2.40 23.41
CA ALA A 199 -1.37 1.24 23.67
C ALA A 199 -1.15 0.35 22.44
N THR A 200 -2.02 0.40 21.44
CA THR A 200 -1.86 -0.33 20.18
C THR A 200 -0.56 0.04 19.46
N PHE A 201 -0.09 1.28 19.62
CA PHE A 201 1.13 1.77 18.97
C PHE A 201 2.35 1.76 19.88
N GLU A 202 2.22 1.18 21.07
CA GLU A 202 3.33 0.97 21.98
C GLU A 202 3.92 -0.42 21.75
N PHE A 203 5.23 -0.53 21.77
CA PHE A 203 5.92 -1.80 21.68
C PHE A 203 7.05 -1.86 22.71
N LYS A 204 7.04 -2.93 23.50
CA LYS A 204 8.14 -3.31 24.40
C LYS A 204 8.56 -4.73 24.04
N PRO A 205 9.84 -4.94 23.68
CA PRO A 205 10.31 -6.29 23.39
C PRO A 205 10.03 -7.23 24.58
N PRO A 206 9.48 -8.42 24.35
CA PRO A 206 9.32 -9.44 25.39
C PRO A 206 10.66 -9.84 26.03
N GLY A 207 10.63 -10.36 27.25
CA GLY A 207 11.84 -10.86 27.92
C GLY A 207 12.59 -11.89 27.07
N GLY A 208 13.91 -11.80 27.02
CA GLY A 208 14.76 -12.69 26.22
C GLY A 208 14.78 -12.38 24.71
N THR A 209 14.26 -11.22 24.30
CA THR A 209 14.37 -10.75 22.91
C THR A 209 15.74 -10.11 22.68
N GLU A 210 16.44 -10.55 21.65
CA GLU A 210 17.62 -9.87 21.13
C GLU A 210 17.20 -8.60 20.38
N VAL A 211 17.75 -7.46 20.78
CA VAL A 211 17.41 -6.17 20.16
C VAL A 211 18.62 -5.62 19.43
N THR A 212 18.45 -5.31 18.16
CA THR A 212 19.46 -4.68 17.30
C THR A 212 18.99 -3.31 16.81
N THR A 213 19.97 -2.44 16.50
CA THR A 213 19.73 -1.14 15.86
C THR A 213 20.55 -1.12 14.57
N PRO A 214 20.04 -1.67 13.45
CA PRO A 214 20.85 -1.98 12.26
C PRO A 214 21.51 -0.78 11.59
N LEU A 215 21.00 0.43 11.81
CA LEU A 215 21.52 1.65 11.20
C LEU A 215 22.42 2.46 12.15
N GLY A 216 22.76 1.89 13.31
CA GLY A 216 23.56 2.57 14.33
C GLY A 216 22.79 3.71 15.02
N GLN A 217 23.43 4.27 16.05
CA GLN A 217 22.96 5.50 16.69
C GLN A 217 23.05 6.65 15.75
#